data_4469e20fe458b0a8cbdfc67ac1015882
#
_entry.id   4469e20fe458b0a8cbdfc67ac1015882
#
_cell.length_a   1.000
_cell.length_b   1.000
_cell.length_c   1.000
_cell.angle_alpha   90.00
_cell.angle_beta   90.00
_cell.angle_gamma   90.00
#
_symmetry.space_group_name_H-M   'P 1'
#
loop_
_entity.id
_entity.type
_entity.pdbx_description
1 polymer ?
#
loop_
_entity_poly.entity_id
_entity_poly.type
_entity_poly.pdbx_seq_one_letter_code
_entity_poly.pdbx_strand_id
1 'polypeptide(L)'
;MHISIPKHASDIIKTLSSHGYEAFVVGGCVRDSILGKEPADWDITTSALPEQVKALFPRTIDTGLKHGTVTIMMDKIGYEVTTYRIDGTYEDHRRPNDVTFTSSLREDLMRRDFTINAMAYNEEKGLVDLFGGIQDLNDRIIRCVGNPTERFDEDALRMFRAVRFAGQLNFNIEKETLAAIEAQHAFLKDVSAERIQIELLKLLISRHPEMIRAAYETGLTSVFLPEFDRMMETPQNNPHHIYSVGDHTIHAVETIAPNPILRLTMLFHDIAKPETRSTDENGIDHFYNHNEAGAVLSKTILRRLKFDNQTTQMVTTLIAHHDIRFNDALGTGRKHVRRVIHSV
;
A
#
# COMPACT_ATOMS: atom_id res chain seq x y z
N MET A 1 -24.31 14.88 -7.68
CA MET A 1 -22.86 15.12 -7.52
C MET A 1 -22.24 15.21 -8.91
N HIS A 2 -21.34 16.16 -9.14
CA HIS A 2 -20.65 16.30 -10.43
C HIS A 2 -19.15 16.06 -10.20
N ILE A 3 -18.56 15.14 -10.97
CA ILE A 3 -17.12 14.87 -10.99
C ILE A 3 -16.56 15.40 -12.30
N SER A 4 -15.54 16.24 -12.22
CA SER A 4 -14.85 16.79 -13.39
C SER A 4 -13.90 15.73 -13.95
N ILE A 5 -14.29 15.06 -15.03
CA ILE A 5 -13.46 14.07 -15.72
C ILE A 5 -12.53 14.80 -16.69
N PRO A 6 -11.22 14.45 -16.76
CA PRO A 6 -10.32 14.99 -17.77
C PRO A 6 -10.84 14.74 -19.19
N LYS A 7 -10.56 15.71 -20.08
CA LYS A 7 -11.07 15.67 -21.46
C LYS A 7 -10.83 14.33 -22.16
N HIS A 8 -9.63 13.79 -22.10
CA HIS A 8 -9.31 12.52 -22.78
C HIS A 8 -10.10 11.33 -22.20
N ALA A 9 -10.25 11.23 -20.87
CA ALA A 9 -11.06 10.19 -20.25
C ALA A 9 -12.55 10.35 -20.64
N SER A 10 -13.07 11.59 -20.67
CA SER A 10 -14.42 11.88 -21.16
C SER A 10 -14.59 11.51 -22.64
N ASP A 11 -13.61 11.82 -23.50
CA ASP A 11 -13.62 11.48 -24.93
C ASP A 11 -13.63 9.95 -25.14
N ILE A 12 -12.86 9.20 -24.35
CA ILE A 12 -12.86 7.72 -24.36
C ILE A 12 -14.25 7.19 -24.00
N ILE A 13 -14.84 7.66 -22.91
CA ILE A 13 -16.18 7.25 -22.47
C ILE A 13 -17.21 7.56 -23.55
N LYS A 14 -17.21 8.76 -24.12
CA LYS A 14 -18.14 9.18 -25.18
C LYS A 14 -18.00 8.32 -26.45
N THR A 15 -16.76 7.99 -26.81
CA THR A 15 -16.50 7.11 -27.96
C THR A 15 -17.09 5.73 -27.75
N LEU A 16 -16.86 5.11 -26.57
CA LEU A 16 -17.43 3.82 -26.23
C LEU A 16 -18.96 3.86 -26.21
N SER A 17 -19.55 4.89 -25.56
CA SER A 17 -21.01 5.06 -25.45
C SER A 17 -21.69 5.26 -26.82
N SER A 18 -21.07 6.03 -27.71
CA SER A 18 -21.63 6.26 -29.07
C SER A 18 -21.63 4.99 -29.93
N HIS A 19 -20.88 3.96 -29.58
CA HIS A 19 -20.86 2.65 -30.21
C HIS A 19 -21.68 1.59 -29.44
N GLY A 20 -22.51 2.03 -28.47
CA GLY A 20 -23.45 1.16 -27.75
C GLY A 20 -22.85 0.42 -26.55
N TYR A 21 -21.66 0.78 -26.10
CA TYR A 21 -21.03 0.20 -24.92
C TYR A 21 -21.21 1.09 -23.69
N GLU A 22 -21.45 0.50 -22.53
CA GLU A 22 -21.35 1.25 -21.29
C GLU A 22 -19.89 1.54 -20.95
N ALA A 23 -19.60 2.73 -20.42
CA ALA A 23 -18.28 3.08 -19.94
C ALA A 23 -18.34 4.10 -18.79
N PHE A 24 -17.50 3.89 -17.78
CA PHE A 24 -17.44 4.72 -16.57
C PHE A 24 -15.98 4.89 -16.13
N VAL A 25 -15.64 6.04 -15.53
CA VAL A 25 -14.48 6.10 -14.64
C VAL A 25 -14.81 5.36 -13.35
N VAL A 26 -13.81 4.71 -12.71
CA VAL A 26 -14.09 3.77 -11.62
C VAL A 26 -12.96 3.72 -10.57
N GLY A 27 -13.31 3.43 -9.34
CA GLY A 27 -12.31 3.13 -8.31
C GLY A 27 -11.68 4.35 -7.67
N GLY A 28 -10.34 4.39 -7.65
CA GLY A 28 -9.57 5.42 -6.95
C GLY A 28 -9.87 6.84 -7.40
N CYS A 29 -10.02 7.07 -8.70
CA CYS A 29 -10.30 8.41 -9.23
C CYS A 29 -11.68 8.92 -8.79
N VAL A 30 -12.70 8.06 -8.73
CA VAL A 30 -14.04 8.44 -8.25
C VAL A 30 -13.98 8.79 -6.77
N ARG A 31 -13.38 7.93 -5.95
CA ARG A 31 -13.18 8.18 -4.51
C ARG A 31 -12.45 9.50 -4.26
N ASP A 32 -11.31 9.70 -4.91
CA ASP A 32 -10.46 10.87 -4.66
C ASP A 32 -11.15 12.16 -5.12
N SER A 33 -11.88 12.12 -6.24
CA SER A 33 -12.72 13.26 -6.68
C SER A 33 -13.81 13.60 -5.66
N ILE A 34 -14.48 12.61 -5.08
CA ILE A 34 -15.50 12.82 -4.04
C ILE A 34 -14.86 13.45 -2.78
N LEU A 35 -13.66 13.05 -2.43
CA LEU A 35 -12.89 13.62 -1.32
C LEU A 35 -12.26 14.98 -1.63
N GLY A 36 -12.49 15.55 -2.82
CA GLY A 36 -11.90 16.83 -3.23
C GLY A 36 -10.39 16.77 -3.49
N LYS A 37 -9.86 15.57 -3.75
CA LYS A 37 -8.45 15.34 -4.12
C LYS A 37 -8.34 15.19 -5.63
N GLU A 38 -7.21 15.61 -6.18
CA GLU A 38 -6.90 15.38 -7.58
C GLU A 38 -6.45 13.93 -7.76
N PRO A 39 -7.13 13.12 -8.61
CA PRO A 39 -6.72 11.75 -8.88
C PRO A 39 -5.39 11.69 -9.64
N ALA A 40 -4.55 10.72 -9.28
CA ALA A 40 -3.27 10.49 -9.95
C ALA A 40 -3.45 9.81 -11.33
N ASP A 41 -4.44 8.94 -11.44
CA ASP A 41 -4.79 8.17 -12.63
C ASP A 41 -6.31 8.08 -12.79
N TRP A 42 -6.77 7.74 -13.99
CA TRP A 42 -8.18 7.65 -14.34
C TRP A 42 -8.46 6.30 -15.00
N ASP A 43 -8.83 5.32 -14.19
CA ASP A 43 -9.23 4.01 -14.66
C ASP A 43 -10.64 4.05 -15.26
N ILE A 44 -10.82 3.39 -16.39
CA ILE A 44 -12.10 3.27 -17.07
C ILE A 44 -12.53 1.80 -17.09
N THR A 45 -13.79 1.55 -16.82
CA THR A 45 -14.39 0.22 -16.96
C THR A 45 -15.50 0.26 -18.00
N THR A 46 -15.69 -0.81 -18.80
CA THR A 46 -16.61 -0.83 -19.95
C THR A 46 -17.22 -2.21 -20.18
N SER A 47 -18.39 -2.23 -20.81
CA SER A 47 -19.00 -3.47 -21.33
C SER A 47 -18.36 -3.95 -22.65
N ALA A 48 -17.53 -3.11 -23.31
CA ALA A 48 -16.84 -3.48 -24.52
C ALA A 48 -15.76 -4.53 -24.25
N LEU A 49 -15.65 -5.55 -25.08
CA LEU A 49 -14.56 -6.53 -25.05
C LEU A 49 -13.23 -5.88 -25.49
N PRO A 50 -12.08 -6.42 -25.07
CA PRO A 50 -10.77 -5.84 -25.40
C PRO A 50 -10.58 -5.59 -26.91
N GLU A 51 -10.98 -6.52 -27.78
CA GLU A 51 -10.88 -6.38 -29.22
C GLU A 51 -11.78 -5.28 -29.78
N GLN A 52 -12.95 -5.05 -29.15
CA GLN A 52 -13.86 -3.97 -29.51
C GLN A 52 -13.27 -2.61 -29.10
N VAL A 53 -12.65 -2.52 -27.92
CA VAL A 53 -11.90 -1.34 -27.51
C VAL A 53 -10.78 -1.03 -28.51
N LYS A 54 -9.97 -2.03 -28.87
CA LYS A 54 -8.87 -1.87 -29.84
C LYS A 54 -9.36 -1.41 -31.21
N ALA A 55 -10.51 -1.87 -31.66
CA ALA A 55 -11.07 -1.47 -32.95
C ALA A 55 -11.53 0.00 -32.99
N LEU A 56 -11.87 0.60 -31.85
CA LEU A 56 -12.36 1.98 -31.76
C LEU A 56 -11.24 3.02 -31.59
N PHE A 57 -10.05 2.61 -31.15
CA PHE A 57 -8.97 3.54 -30.84
C PHE A 57 -7.70 3.22 -31.61
N PRO A 58 -7.09 4.22 -32.28
CA PRO A 58 -5.97 3.99 -33.21
C PRO A 58 -4.65 3.63 -32.51
N ARG A 59 -4.51 3.93 -31.21
CA ARG A 59 -3.27 3.69 -30.45
C ARG A 59 -3.61 3.02 -29.12
N THR A 60 -3.40 1.72 -29.06
CA THR A 60 -3.63 0.90 -27.88
C THR A 60 -2.38 0.08 -27.54
N ILE A 61 -2.22 -0.27 -26.26
CA ILE A 61 -1.15 -1.14 -25.76
C ILE A 61 -1.81 -2.27 -24.98
N ASP A 62 -1.40 -3.50 -25.25
CA ASP A 62 -1.91 -4.70 -24.59
C ASP A 62 -1.24 -4.89 -23.23
N THR A 63 -1.69 -4.14 -22.22
CA THR A 63 -1.11 -4.15 -20.87
C THR A 63 -1.61 -5.30 -20.01
N GLY A 64 -2.77 -5.87 -20.33
CA GLY A 64 -3.39 -6.92 -19.53
C GLY A 64 -4.54 -7.65 -20.22
N LEU A 65 -4.40 -8.01 -21.50
CA LEU A 65 -5.45 -8.65 -22.33
C LEU A 65 -6.09 -9.87 -21.66
N LYS A 66 -5.28 -10.72 -21.01
CA LYS A 66 -5.79 -11.89 -20.28
C LYS A 66 -6.76 -11.53 -19.16
N HIS A 67 -6.68 -10.30 -18.66
CA HIS A 67 -7.54 -9.78 -17.60
C HIS A 67 -8.51 -8.72 -18.10
N GLY A 68 -8.64 -8.56 -19.43
CA GLY A 68 -9.57 -7.63 -20.04
C GLY A 68 -9.10 -6.16 -20.07
N THR A 69 -7.83 -5.86 -19.78
CA THR A 69 -7.31 -4.49 -19.75
C THR A 69 -6.53 -4.14 -21.01
N VAL A 70 -6.87 -3.00 -21.60
CA VAL A 70 -6.18 -2.37 -22.72
C VAL A 70 -5.86 -0.93 -22.32
N THR A 71 -4.63 -0.48 -22.56
CA THR A 71 -4.27 0.93 -22.37
C THR A 71 -4.48 1.71 -23.67
N ILE A 72 -5.33 2.73 -23.63
CA ILE A 72 -5.55 3.67 -24.73
C ILE A 72 -4.58 4.84 -24.56
N MET A 73 -3.82 5.15 -25.63
CA MET A 73 -2.86 6.25 -25.62
C MET A 73 -3.46 7.51 -26.21
N MET A 74 -3.65 8.56 -25.39
CA MET A 74 -4.12 9.90 -25.77
C MET A 74 -3.03 10.92 -25.44
N ASP A 75 -2.48 11.60 -26.46
CA ASP A 75 -1.42 12.62 -26.29
C ASP A 75 -0.25 12.18 -25.38
N LYS A 76 0.23 10.95 -25.56
CA LYS A 76 1.27 10.28 -24.76
C LYS A 76 0.88 9.91 -23.33
N ILE A 77 -0.38 10.12 -22.92
CA ILE A 77 -0.92 9.69 -21.64
C ILE A 77 -1.67 8.36 -21.87
N GLY A 78 -1.40 7.36 -21.03
CA GLY A 78 -2.09 6.07 -21.06
C GLY A 78 -3.31 6.07 -20.14
N TYR A 79 -4.46 5.60 -20.65
CA TYR A 79 -5.68 5.39 -19.89
C TYR A 79 -5.98 3.89 -19.88
N GLU A 80 -6.04 3.29 -18.70
CA GLU A 80 -6.39 1.87 -18.57
C GLU A 80 -7.91 1.71 -18.73
N VAL A 81 -8.29 0.88 -19.71
CA VAL A 81 -9.70 0.54 -19.99
C VAL A 81 -9.86 -0.96 -19.78
N THR A 82 -10.66 -1.33 -18.80
CA THR A 82 -10.90 -2.73 -18.41
C THR A 82 -12.32 -3.15 -18.76
N THR A 83 -12.47 -4.25 -19.46
CA THR A 83 -13.76 -4.89 -19.70
C THR A 83 -14.37 -5.38 -18.39
N TYR A 84 -15.70 -5.19 -18.21
CA TYR A 84 -16.42 -5.76 -17.07
C TYR A 84 -16.17 -7.25 -16.98
N ARG A 85 -15.87 -7.73 -15.79
CA ARG A 85 -15.54 -9.13 -15.59
C ARG A 85 -16.00 -9.65 -14.24
N ILE A 86 -16.18 -10.95 -14.21
CA ILE A 86 -16.31 -11.75 -13.00
C ILE A 86 -14.99 -12.51 -12.87
N ASP A 87 -14.38 -12.43 -11.72
CA ASP A 87 -13.20 -13.21 -11.44
C ASP A 87 -13.63 -14.67 -11.15
N GLY A 88 -12.97 -15.64 -11.76
CA GLY A 88 -13.22 -17.06 -11.54
C GLY A 88 -12.68 -17.55 -10.19
N THR A 89 -12.56 -18.87 -10.05
CA THR A 89 -12.01 -19.47 -8.84
C THR A 89 -10.54 -19.11 -8.65
N TYR A 90 -10.18 -18.84 -7.40
CA TYR A 90 -8.81 -18.58 -6.98
C TYR A 90 -8.23 -19.81 -6.31
N GLU A 91 -7.08 -20.31 -6.75
CA GLU A 91 -6.44 -21.50 -6.17
C GLU A 91 -5.30 -21.16 -5.21
N ASP A 92 -4.72 -19.97 -5.34
CA ASP A 92 -3.50 -19.57 -4.63
C ASP A 92 -3.60 -18.19 -3.94
N HIS A 93 -4.81 -17.73 -3.59
CA HIS A 93 -5.10 -16.43 -2.95
C HIS A 93 -4.48 -15.22 -3.68
N ARG A 94 -4.32 -15.30 -5.02
CA ARG A 94 -3.62 -14.27 -5.77
C ARG A 94 -4.28 -13.83 -7.07
N ARG A 95 -4.62 -14.77 -7.94
CA ARG A 95 -5.18 -14.49 -9.27
C ARG A 95 -6.30 -15.46 -9.57
N PRO A 96 -7.38 -14.99 -10.18
CA PRO A 96 -8.35 -15.92 -10.73
C PRO A 96 -7.68 -16.73 -11.84
N ASN A 97 -7.93 -18.03 -11.87
CA ASN A 97 -7.45 -18.92 -12.93
C ASN A 97 -7.98 -18.48 -14.29
N ASP A 98 -9.23 -18.04 -14.31
CA ASP A 98 -9.91 -17.53 -15.49
C ASP A 98 -10.72 -16.26 -15.14
N VAL A 99 -10.90 -15.39 -16.11
CA VAL A 99 -11.82 -14.27 -16.03
C VAL A 99 -12.94 -14.47 -17.04
N THR A 100 -14.17 -14.28 -16.61
CA THR A 100 -15.33 -14.29 -17.50
C THR A 100 -15.78 -12.87 -17.72
N PHE A 101 -15.83 -12.43 -18.98
CA PHE A 101 -16.37 -11.11 -19.29
C PHE A 101 -17.88 -11.09 -19.11
N THR A 102 -18.39 -9.99 -18.58
CA THR A 102 -19.81 -9.75 -18.34
C THR A 102 -20.23 -8.42 -18.92
N SER A 103 -21.53 -8.24 -19.14
CA SER A 103 -22.11 -6.94 -19.47
C SER A 103 -22.60 -6.17 -18.23
N SER A 104 -22.46 -6.74 -17.04
CA SER A 104 -22.99 -6.20 -15.79
C SER A 104 -21.94 -5.36 -15.04
N LEU A 105 -22.15 -4.05 -14.97
CA LEU A 105 -21.36 -3.16 -14.14
C LEU A 105 -21.39 -3.61 -12.65
N ARG A 106 -22.56 -4.12 -12.16
CA ARG A 106 -22.70 -4.58 -10.78
C ARG A 106 -21.69 -5.68 -10.45
N GLU A 107 -21.51 -6.66 -11.35
CA GLU A 107 -20.58 -7.77 -11.16
C GLU A 107 -19.13 -7.27 -11.18
N ASP A 108 -18.77 -6.34 -12.06
CA ASP A 108 -17.44 -5.73 -12.08
C ASP A 108 -17.14 -4.94 -10.80
N LEU A 109 -18.12 -4.22 -10.26
CA LEU A 109 -17.95 -3.50 -8.99
C LEU A 109 -17.89 -4.45 -7.78
N MET A 110 -18.64 -5.56 -7.81
CA MET A 110 -18.72 -6.53 -6.72
C MET A 110 -17.41 -7.27 -6.45
N ARG A 111 -16.57 -7.50 -7.46
CA ARG A 111 -15.27 -8.16 -7.31
C ARG A 111 -14.17 -7.25 -6.73
N ARG A 112 -14.44 -5.95 -6.56
CA ARG A 112 -13.46 -4.99 -6.04
C ARG A 112 -13.20 -5.20 -4.54
N ASP A 113 -12.11 -4.61 -4.06
CA ASP A 113 -11.64 -4.78 -2.68
C ASP A 113 -12.58 -4.10 -1.65
N PHE A 114 -12.76 -2.78 -1.77
CA PHE A 114 -13.49 -1.99 -0.77
C PHE A 114 -14.60 -1.17 -1.39
N THR A 115 -15.67 -0.93 -0.62
CA THR A 115 -16.84 -0.15 -1.02
C THR A 115 -16.46 1.22 -1.59
N ILE A 116 -15.50 1.90 -0.94
CA ILE A 116 -14.99 3.22 -1.37
C ILE A 116 -14.28 3.20 -2.73
N ASN A 117 -13.89 2.03 -3.23
CA ASN A 117 -13.29 1.82 -4.55
C ASN A 117 -14.24 1.11 -5.52
N ALA A 118 -15.46 0.78 -5.08
CA ALA A 118 -16.49 0.09 -5.88
C ALA A 118 -17.59 1.06 -6.35
N MET A 119 -17.19 2.27 -6.71
CA MET A 119 -18.05 3.31 -7.27
C MET A 119 -17.62 3.63 -8.69
N ALA A 120 -18.59 3.93 -9.55
CA ALA A 120 -18.37 4.29 -10.94
C ALA A 120 -19.07 5.60 -11.27
N TYR A 121 -18.54 6.36 -12.23
CA TYR A 121 -19.13 7.63 -12.63
C TYR A 121 -18.99 7.87 -14.14
N ASN A 122 -20.01 8.39 -14.76
CA ASN A 122 -19.93 9.08 -16.04
C ASN A 122 -20.88 10.30 -16.07
N GLU A 123 -20.71 11.18 -17.05
CA GLU A 123 -21.48 12.43 -17.13
C GLU A 123 -22.97 12.20 -17.42
N GLU A 124 -23.33 11.12 -18.10
CA GLU A 124 -24.71 10.80 -18.52
C GLU A 124 -25.52 10.18 -17.38
N LYS A 125 -24.99 9.12 -16.74
CA LYS A 125 -25.69 8.38 -15.68
C LYS A 125 -25.41 8.89 -14.27
N GLY A 126 -24.40 9.77 -14.13
CA GLY A 126 -23.96 10.26 -12.83
C GLY A 126 -23.18 9.19 -12.04
N LEU A 127 -23.22 9.31 -10.73
CA LEU A 127 -22.54 8.41 -9.79
C LEU A 127 -23.36 7.13 -9.57
N VAL A 128 -22.71 5.99 -9.75
CA VAL A 128 -23.23 4.65 -9.46
C VAL A 128 -22.52 4.11 -8.23
N ASP A 129 -23.24 4.02 -7.12
CA ASP A 129 -22.80 3.44 -5.84
C ASP A 129 -23.77 2.32 -5.45
N LEU A 130 -23.37 1.08 -5.66
CA LEU A 130 -24.19 -0.10 -5.40
C LEU A 130 -23.89 -0.78 -4.07
N PHE A 131 -22.83 -0.38 -3.41
CA PHE A 131 -22.28 -1.04 -2.21
C PHE A 131 -22.09 -0.10 -1.01
N GLY A 132 -22.62 1.14 -1.09
CA GLY A 132 -22.58 2.09 0.02
C GLY A 132 -21.23 2.80 0.19
N GLY A 133 -20.46 2.93 -0.89
CA GLY A 133 -19.14 3.59 -0.85
C GLY A 133 -19.20 5.05 -0.41
N ILE A 134 -20.25 5.81 -0.80
CA ILE A 134 -20.44 7.19 -0.33
C ILE A 134 -20.64 7.25 1.19
N GLN A 135 -21.45 6.34 1.74
CA GLN A 135 -21.70 6.30 3.17
C GLN A 135 -20.39 6.00 3.91
N ASP A 136 -19.63 4.99 3.46
CA ASP A 136 -18.35 4.63 4.05
C ASP A 136 -17.30 5.74 3.92
N LEU A 137 -17.31 6.53 2.83
CA LEU A 137 -16.48 7.74 2.71
C LEU A 137 -16.84 8.80 3.76
N ASN A 138 -18.14 9.04 3.97
CA ASN A 138 -18.61 10.01 4.96
C ASN A 138 -18.28 9.56 6.40
N ASP A 139 -18.43 8.26 6.68
CA ASP A 139 -18.16 7.65 7.98
C ASP A 139 -16.68 7.38 8.20
N ARG A 140 -15.84 7.58 7.18
CA ARG A 140 -14.40 7.31 7.20
C ARG A 140 -14.08 5.86 7.53
N ILE A 141 -14.71 4.93 6.79
CA ILE A 141 -14.60 3.49 7.02
C ILE A 141 -14.00 2.81 5.79
N ILE A 142 -13.09 1.86 6.02
CA ILE A 142 -12.61 0.89 5.04
C ILE A 142 -13.39 -0.39 5.27
N ARG A 143 -14.30 -0.71 4.35
CA ARG A 143 -15.16 -1.90 4.36
C ARG A 143 -14.96 -2.70 3.10
N CYS A 144 -14.84 -4.03 3.20
CA CYS A 144 -14.85 -4.92 2.04
C CYS A 144 -16.19 -4.87 1.30
N VAL A 145 -16.14 -5.07 -0.01
CA VAL A 145 -17.34 -5.30 -0.80
C VAL A 145 -17.84 -6.71 -0.53
N GLY A 146 -19.05 -6.84 0.00
CA GLY A 146 -19.62 -8.16 0.35
C GLY A 146 -18.96 -8.79 1.58
N ASN A 147 -18.67 -10.09 1.51
CA ASN A 147 -18.10 -10.84 2.63
C ASN A 147 -16.57 -10.68 2.69
N PRO A 148 -15.99 -10.12 3.77
CA PRO A 148 -14.55 -9.92 3.87
C PRO A 148 -13.73 -11.21 3.76
N THR A 149 -14.21 -12.30 4.35
CA THR A 149 -13.53 -13.60 4.32
C THR A 149 -13.34 -14.09 2.88
N GLU A 150 -14.40 -14.00 2.06
CA GLU A 150 -14.34 -14.36 0.64
C GLU A 150 -13.40 -13.45 -0.14
N ARG A 151 -13.45 -12.13 0.13
CA ARG A 151 -12.57 -11.15 -0.54
C ARG A 151 -11.09 -11.38 -0.25
N PHE A 152 -10.75 -11.81 0.94
CA PHE A 152 -9.37 -12.09 1.33
C PHE A 152 -8.91 -13.48 0.85
N ASP A 153 -9.81 -14.43 0.75
CA ASP A 153 -9.55 -15.72 0.14
C ASP A 153 -9.21 -15.60 -1.36
N GLU A 154 -9.87 -14.67 -2.07
CA GLU A 154 -9.56 -14.36 -3.46
C GLU A 154 -8.18 -13.71 -3.63
N ASP A 155 -7.86 -12.67 -2.88
CA ASP A 155 -6.57 -11.96 -2.93
C ASP A 155 -6.17 -11.51 -1.52
N ALA A 156 -5.28 -12.28 -0.93
CA ALA A 156 -4.79 -12.02 0.43
C ALA A 156 -4.09 -10.66 0.59
N LEU A 157 -3.58 -10.06 -0.49
CA LEU A 157 -3.02 -8.69 -0.43
C LEU A 157 -4.06 -7.66 -0.02
N ARG A 158 -5.34 -7.90 -0.27
CA ARG A 158 -6.43 -7.00 0.14
C ARG A 158 -6.41 -6.71 1.63
N MET A 159 -5.96 -7.66 2.46
CA MET A 159 -5.78 -7.44 3.90
C MET A 159 -4.78 -6.31 4.18
N PHE A 160 -3.62 -6.35 3.58
CA PHE A 160 -2.62 -5.29 3.76
C PHE A 160 -3.02 -3.98 3.06
N ARG A 161 -3.76 -4.07 1.96
CA ARG A 161 -4.37 -2.89 1.32
C ARG A 161 -5.37 -2.18 2.22
N ALA A 162 -6.15 -2.90 3.07
CA ALA A 162 -7.04 -2.27 4.06
C ALA A 162 -6.24 -1.37 5.02
N VAL A 163 -5.17 -1.89 5.59
CA VAL A 163 -4.28 -1.13 6.49
C VAL A 163 -3.66 0.07 5.76
N ARG A 164 -3.18 -0.14 4.54
CA ARG A 164 -2.61 0.94 3.73
C ARG A 164 -3.64 2.05 3.42
N PHE A 165 -4.86 1.70 3.04
CA PHE A 165 -5.92 2.69 2.81
C PHE A 165 -6.31 3.42 4.09
N ALA A 166 -6.36 2.72 5.22
CA ALA A 166 -6.58 3.35 6.52
C ALA A 166 -5.51 4.44 6.78
N GLY A 167 -4.23 4.15 6.55
CA GLY A 167 -3.15 5.12 6.67
C GLY A 167 -3.19 6.26 5.64
N GLN A 168 -3.55 5.99 4.39
CA GLN A 168 -3.61 7.01 3.34
C GLN A 168 -4.79 7.98 3.49
N LEU A 169 -5.93 7.49 3.97
CA LEU A 169 -7.18 8.24 4.04
C LEU A 169 -7.50 8.75 5.43
N ASN A 170 -6.82 8.27 6.47
CA ASN A 170 -7.15 8.48 7.88
C ASN A 170 -8.56 7.93 8.19
N PHE A 171 -8.78 6.68 7.82
CA PHE A 171 -10.06 5.98 7.99
C PHE A 171 -9.87 4.79 8.93
N ASN A 172 -10.94 4.41 9.64
CA ASN A 172 -10.98 3.20 10.44
C ASN A 172 -11.30 1.99 9.55
N ILE A 173 -10.74 0.83 9.91
CA ILE A 173 -11.14 -0.43 9.28
C ILE A 173 -12.42 -0.91 9.97
N GLU A 174 -13.41 -1.31 9.18
CA GLU A 174 -14.68 -1.85 9.68
C GLU A 174 -14.44 -3.14 10.47
N LYS A 175 -15.25 -3.37 11.54
CA LYS A 175 -15.01 -4.45 12.50
C LYS A 175 -15.00 -5.85 11.90
N GLU A 176 -15.93 -6.17 10.99
CA GLU A 176 -15.97 -7.48 10.34
C GLU A 176 -14.79 -7.66 9.37
N THR A 177 -14.42 -6.58 8.67
CA THR A 177 -13.23 -6.53 7.82
C THR A 177 -11.96 -6.76 8.66
N LEU A 178 -11.82 -6.10 9.82
CA LEU A 178 -10.67 -6.25 10.71
C LEU A 178 -10.59 -7.69 11.28
N ALA A 179 -11.72 -8.24 11.76
CA ALA A 179 -11.78 -9.61 12.27
C ALA A 179 -11.40 -10.67 11.19
N ALA A 180 -11.79 -10.43 9.94
CA ALA A 180 -11.40 -11.30 8.84
C ALA A 180 -9.89 -11.21 8.54
N ILE A 181 -9.27 -10.00 8.65
CA ILE A 181 -7.81 -9.84 8.55
C ILE A 181 -7.12 -10.68 9.62
N GLU A 182 -7.53 -10.54 10.89
CA GLU A 182 -6.98 -11.30 12.01
C GLU A 182 -7.08 -12.82 11.80
N ALA A 183 -8.23 -13.30 11.29
CA ALA A 183 -8.46 -14.72 11.05
C ALA A 183 -7.64 -15.28 9.88
N GLN A 184 -7.36 -14.48 8.86
CA GLN A 184 -6.77 -14.95 7.59
C GLN A 184 -5.37 -14.39 7.31
N HIS A 185 -4.77 -13.61 8.22
CA HIS A 185 -3.46 -12.96 8.01
C HIS A 185 -2.38 -13.90 7.45
N ALA A 186 -2.41 -15.19 7.84
CA ALA A 186 -1.45 -16.21 7.40
C ALA A 186 -1.46 -16.42 5.87
N PHE A 187 -2.58 -16.14 5.16
CA PHE A 187 -2.64 -16.24 3.69
C PHE A 187 -1.76 -15.20 2.99
N LEU A 188 -1.31 -14.17 3.69
CA LEU A 188 -0.39 -13.19 3.13
C LEU A 188 0.94 -13.82 2.67
N LYS A 189 1.31 -15.02 3.17
CA LYS A 189 2.47 -15.81 2.72
C LYS A 189 2.42 -16.17 1.23
N ASP A 190 1.21 -16.27 0.65
CA ASP A 190 0.98 -16.65 -0.74
C ASP A 190 1.11 -15.45 -1.69
N VAL A 191 1.24 -14.24 -1.13
CA VAL A 191 1.45 -13.00 -1.88
C VAL A 191 2.94 -12.78 -2.14
N SER A 192 3.28 -12.39 -3.37
CA SER A 192 4.68 -12.12 -3.71
C SER A 192 5.24 -10.92 -2.94
N ALA A 193 6.52 -10.99 -2.59
CA ALA A 193 7.22 -9.96 -1.83
C ALA A 193 7.20 -8.59 -2.51
N GLU A 194 7.22 -8.54 -3.84
CA GLU A 194 7.14 -7.31 -4.64
C GLU A 194 5.79 -6.58 -4.43
N ARG A 195 4.70 -7.34 -4.34
CA ARG A 195 3.37 -6.75 -4.08
C ARG A 195 3.28 -6.22 -2.65
N ILE A 196 3.81 -6.95 -1.67
CA ILE A 196 3.88 -6.52 -0.26
C ILE A 196 4.75 -5.26 -0.14
N GLN A 197 5.92 -5.24 -0.78
CA GLN A 197 6.83 -4.10 -0.82
C GLN A 197 6.12 -2.81 -1.26
N ILE A 198 5.34 -2.89 -2.35
CA ILE A 198 4.61 -1.72 -2.89
C ILE A 198 3.59 -1.19 -1.87
N GLU A 199 2.83 -2.06 -1.23
CA GLU A 199 1.85 -1.64 -0.23
C GLU A 199 2.52 -1.09 1.03
N LEU A 200 3.62 -1.71 1.48
CA LEU A 200 4.43 -1.22 2.61
C LEU A 200 4.97 0.19 2.33
N LEU A 201 5.57 0.42 1.18
CA LEU A 201 6.06 1.75 0.82
C LEU A 201 4.93 2.79 0.77
N LYS A 202 3.79 2.45 0.16
CA LYS A 202 2.62 3.34 0.11
C LYS A 202 2.06 3.65 1.50
N LEU A 203 2.11 2.69 2.43
CA LEU A 203 1.74 2.91 3.83
C LEU A 203 2.74 3.85 4.50
N LEU A 204 4.03 3.55 4.41
CA LEU A 204 5.09 4.32 5.07
C LEU A 204 5.12 5.79 4.64
N ILE A 205 4.94 6.09 3.34
CA ILE A 205 4.91 7.48 2.83
C ILE A 205 3.56 8.16 2.97
N SER A 206 2.57 7.47 3.54
CA SER A 206 1.24 8.05 3.79
C SER A 206 1.28 9.11 4.90
N ARG A 207 0.13 9.77 5.13
CA ARG A 207 -0.03 10.74 6.21
C ARG A 207 -0.09 10.09 7.60
N HIS A 208 -0.48 8.80 7.65
CA HIS A 208 -0.66 8.04 8.88
C HIS A 208 0.11 6.71 8.80
N PRO A 209 1.47 6.75 8.73
CA PRO A 209 2.30 5.54 8.65
C PRO A 209 2.28 4.72 9.94
N GLU A 210 1.84 5.32 11.07
CA GLU A 210 1.59 4.65 12.35
C GLU A 210 0.57 3.52 12.25
N MET A 211 -0.22 3.49 11.18
CA MET A 211 -1.14 2.37 10.87
C MET A 211 -0.41 1.05 10.62
N ILE A 212 0.92 1.02 10.53
CA ILE A 212 1.70 -0.22 10.61
C ILE A 212 1.44 -0.97 11.92
N ARG A 213 1.03 -0.28 12.98
CA ARG A 213 0.55 -0.87 14.23
C ARG A 213 -0.65 -1.80 13.99
N ALA A 214 -1.61 -1.37 13.17
CA ALA A 214 -2.75 -2.23 12.83
C ALA A 214 -2.31 -3.49 12.06
N ALA A 215 -1.25 -3.42 11.23
CA ALA A 215 -0.68 -4.60 10.60
C ALA A 215 -0.04 -5.55 11.63
N TYR A 216 0.58 -5.03 12.69
CA TYR A 216 1.10 -5.82 13.81
C TYR A 216 -0.05 -6.45 14.62
N GLU A 217 -1.01 -5.65 15.05
CA GLU A 217 -2.13 -6.10 15.88
C GLU A 217 -2.99 -7.18 15.20
N THR A 218 -3.10 -7.15 13.87
CA THR A 218 -3.80 -8.16 13.07
C THR A 218 -2.94 -9.36 12.67
N GLY A 219 -1.66 -9.39 13.04
CA GLY A 219 -0.74 -10.48 12.72
C GLY A 219 -0.14 -10.42 11.31
N LEU A 220 -0.46 -9.43 10.49
CA LEU A 220 0.07 -9.34 9.12
C LEU A 220 1.60 -9.22 9.09
N THR A 221 2.19 -8.44 10.02
CA THR A 221 3.65 -8.25 10.11
C THR A 221 4.38 -9.55 10.42
N SER A 222 3.78 -10.47 11.17
CA SER A 222 4.39 -11.77 11.49
C SER A 222 4.73 -12.58 10.23
N VAL A 223 4.04 -12.33 9.12
CA VAL A 223 4.23 -13.05 7.85
C VAL A 223 5.37 -12.45 7.02
N PHE A 224 5.48 -11.12 6.92
CA PHE A 224 6.46 -10.49 6.02
C PHE A 224 7.58 -9.76 6.73
N LEU A 225 7.40 -9.38 8.01
CA LEU A 225 8.34 -8.61 8.81
C LEU A 225 8.34 -9.03 10.29
N PRO A 226 8.56 -10.33 10.63
CA PRO A 226 8.51 -10.82 12.01
C PRO A 226 9.55 -10.17 12.93
N GLU A 227 10.58 -9.55 12.37
CA GLU A 227 11.56 -8.78 13.11
C GLU A 227 10.92 -7.54 13.76
N PHE A 228 9.91 -6.94 13.10
CA PHE A 228 9.16 -5.81 13.66
C PHE A 228 8.32 -6.25 14.87
N ASP A 229 7.73 -7.45 14.84
CA ASP A 229 6.97 -7.98 15.96
C ASP A 229 7.87 -8.11 17.20
N ARG A 230 9.11 -8.61 17.02
CA ARG A 230 10.09 -8.66 18.12
C ARG A 230 10.44 -7.28 18.68
N MET A 231 10.47 -6.25 17.83
CA MET A 231 10.66 -4.87 18.31
C MET A 231 9.46 -4.39 19.14
N MET A 232 8.24 -4.71 18.73
CA MET A 232 7.02 -4.35 19.46
C MET A 232 6.98 -4.98 20.86
N GLU A 233 7.49 -6.20 20.99
CA GLU A 233 7.57 -6.97 22.24
C GLU A 233 8.77 -6.62 23.11
N THR A 234 9.73 -5.84 22.61
CA THR A 234 10.96 -5.52 23.33
C THR A 234 10.83 -4.23 24.15
N PRO A 235 10.83 -4.32 25.49
CA PRO A 235 10.84 -3.13 26.35
C PRO A 235 12.19 -2.43 26.30
N GLN A 236 12.22 -1.16 26.66
CA GLN A 236 13.45 -0.39 26.87
C GLN A 236 13.46 0.09 28.33
N ASN A 237 14.00 -0.72 29.24
CA ASN A 237 14.15 -0.35 30.65
C ASN A 237 15.31 0.63 30.84
N ASN A 238 15.11 1.87 30.41
CA ASN A 238 16.11 2.92 30.50
C ASN A 238 15.40 4.23 30.89
N PRO A 239 15.93 5.01 31.86
CA PRO A 239 15.30 6.26 32.30
C PRO A 239 15.04 7.29 31.19
N HIS A 240 15.72 7.16 30.07
CA HIS A 240 15.62 8.06 28.93
C HIS A 240 14.60 7.59 27.87
N HIS A 241 14.01 6.41 28.02
CA HIS A 241 13.06 5.84 27.06
C HIS A 241 11.74 5.49 27.74
N ILE A 242 10.64 6.04 27.23
CA ILE A 242 9.28 5.80 27.71
C ILE A 242 8.51 4.80 26.84
N TYR A 243 9.05 4.41 25.69
CA TYR A 243 8.43 3.54 24.71
C TYR A 243 9.13 2.19 24.63
N SER A 244 8.43 1.15 24.18
CA SER A 244 9.06 -0.07 23.66
C SER A 244 9.93 0.27 22.43
N VAL A 245 10.77 -0.66 21.98
CA VAL A 245 11.56 -0.46 20.75
C VAL A 245 10.62 -0.24 19.54
N GLY A 246 9.54 -1.00 19.46
CA GLY A 246 8.58 -0.87 18.36
C GLY A 246 7.78 0.42 18.41
N ASP A 247 7.30 0.85 19.60
CA ASP A 247 6.57 2.12 19.75
C ASP A 247 7.46 3.31 19.40
N HIS A 248 8.73 3.29 19.84
CA HIS A 248 9.73 4.28 19.44
C HIS A 248 9.91 4.33 17.93
N THR A 249 10.00 3.16 17.31
CA THR A 249 10.14 3.04 15.84
C THR A 249 8.95 3.61 15.10
N ILE A 250 7.71 3.30 15.52
CA ILE A 250 6.51 3.87 14.92
C ILE A 250 6.53 5.39 15.02
N HIS A 251 6.87 5.94 16.19
CA HIS A 251 6.95 7.39 16.38
C HIS A 251 8.04 8.03 15.51
N ALA A 252 9.21 7.38 15.35
CA ALA A 252 10.27 7.86 14.46
C ALA A 252 9.82 7.87 13.00
N VAL A 253 9.10 6.83 12.55
CA VAL A 253 8.53 6.77 11.21
C VAL A 253 7.48 7.87 11.00
N GLU A 254 6.62 8.14 11.97
CA GLU A 254 5.59 9.17 11.89
C GLU A 254 6.19 10.57 11.73
N THR A 255 7.23 10.89 12.50
CA THR A 255 7.80 12.24 12.60
C THR A 255 8.76 12.61 11.48
N ILE A 256 9.42 11.63 10.83
CA ILE A 256 10.34 11.89 9.72
C ILE A 256 9.60 12.30 8.44
N ALA A 257 10.26 13.06 7.57
CA ALA A 257 9.71 13.44 6.26
C ALA A 257 9.19 12.21 5.48
N PRO A 258 8.09 12.34 4.70
CA PRO A 258 7.50 11.25 3.92
C PRO A 258 8.32 10.91 2.68
N ASN A 259 9.58 10.59 2.89
CA ASN A 259 10.52 10.13 1.86
C ASN A 259 10.71 8.61 2.01
N PRO A 260 10.64 7.81 0.93
CA PRO A 260 10.76 6.36 0.98
C PRO A 260 12.01 5.87 1.71
N ILE A 261 13.18 6.45 1.43
CA ILE A 261 14.45 6.05 2.05
C ILE A 261 14.44 6.38 3.54
N LEU A 262 14.04 7.61 3.92
CA LEU A 262 14.03 8.02 5.32
C LEU A 262 13.03 7.21 6.14
N ARG A 263 11.82 6.95 5.60
CA ARG A 263 10.79 6.16 6.27
C ARG A 263 11.21 4.69 6.46
N LEU A 264 11.84 4.09 5.45
CA LEU A 264 12.43 2.75 5.57
C LEU A 264 13.59 2.73 6.57
N THR A 265 14.44 3.75 6.55
CA THR A 265 15.53 3.86 7.53
C THR A 265 14.97 3.91 8.95
N MET A 266 13.95 4.73 9.21
CA MET A 266 13.33 4.80 10.54
C MET A 266 12.58 3.51 10.91
N LEU A 267 11.97 2.82 9.97
CA LEU A 267 11.36 1.51 10.26
C LEU A 267 12.39 0.47 10.73
N PHE A 268 13.60 0.55 10.24
CA PHE A 268 14.63 -0.47 10.48
C PHE A 268 15.80 -0.01 11.36
N HIS A 269 15.89 1.27 11.80
CA HIS A 269 17.06 1.77 12.51
C HIS A 269 17.38 0.98 13.79
N ASP A 270 16.35 0.56 14.49
CA ASP A 270 16.45 -0.17 15.76
C ASP A 270 16.11 -1.68 15.63
N ILE A 271 16.08 -2.22 14.42
CA ILE A 271 15.62 -3.59 14.13
C ILE A 271 16.43 -4.69 14.84
N ALA A 272 17.71 -4.41 15.18
CA ALA A 272 18.57 -5.35 15.88
C ALA A 272 18.61 -5.15 17.40
N LYS A 273 17.89 -4.18 17.96
CA LYS A 273 17.83 -3.98 19.42
C LYS A 273 17.35 -5.22 20.18
N PRO A 274 16.32 -5.98 19.71
CA PRO A 274 15.93 -7.21 20.39
C PRO A 274 17.07 -8.22 20.55
N GLU A 275 17.94 -8.34 19.55
CA GLU A 275 19.05 -9.32 19.52
C GLU A 275 20.31 -8.83 20.26
N THR A 276 20.47 -7.51 20.40
CA THR A 276 21.63 -6.90 21.04
C THR A 276 21.37 -6.42 22.47
N ARG A 277 20.17 -6.70 22.99
CA ARG A 277 19.77 -6.31 24.34
C ARG A 277 20.62 -7.00 25.41
N SER A 278 21.15 -6.22 26.34
CA SER A 278 21.75 -6.68 27.56
C SER A 278 21.27 -5.82 28.71
N THR A 279 21.07 -6.41 29.90
CA THR A 279 20.61 -5.68 31.10
C THR A 279 21.73 -5.66 32.12
N ASP A 280 22.06 -4.50 32.64
CA ASP A 280 23.09 -4.35 33.67
C ASP A 280 22.57 -4.70 35.08
N GLU A 281 23.48 -4.60 36.10
CA GLU A 281 23.18 -4.92 37.50
C GLU A 281 22.09 -4.02 38.11
N ASN A 282 21.85 -2.84 37.52
CA ASN A 282 20.82 -1.90 37.93
C ASN A 282 19.48 -2.12 37.21
N GLY A 283 19.36 -3.13 36.36
CA GLY A 283 18.18 -3.41 35.58
C GLY A 283 18.01 -2.49 34.35
N ILE A 284 19.08 -1.77 33.95
CA ILE A 284 19.05 -0.87 32.79
C ILE A 284 19.43 -1.64 31.54
N ASP A 285 18.62 -1.48 30.49
CA ASP A 285 18.87 -2.11 29.19
C ASP A 285 19.87 -1.31 28.35
N HIS A 286 20.78 -2.05 27.72
CA HIS A 286 21.79 -1.56 26.77
C HIS A 286 21.68 -2.32 25.46
N PHE A 287 21.96 -1.64 24.35
CA PHE A 287 21.83 -2.18 22.99
C PHE A 287 23.12 -1.92 22.18
N TYR A 288 24.22 -2.48 22.62
CA TYR A 288 25.55 -2.24 22.02
C TYR A 288 25.62 -2.76 20.59
N ASN A 289 26.14 -1.93 19.67
CA ASN A 289 26.36 -2.22 18.25
C ASN A 289 25.06 -2.55 17.49
N HIS A 290 23.88 -2.15 18.01
CA HIS A 290 22.61 -2.39 17.33
C HIS A 290 22.55 -1.73 15.93
N ASN A 291 23.27 -0.63 15.71
CA ASN A 291 23.33 0.07 14.43
C ASN A 291 24.06 -0.76 13.35
N GLU A 292 25.22 -1.36 13.67
CA GLU A 292 25.96 -2.21 12.74
C GLU A 292 25.21 -3.53 12.47
N ALA A 293 24.75 -4.19 13.54
CA ALA A 293 23.90 -5.39 13.43
C ALA A 293 22.60 -5.10 12.67
N GLY A 294 21.98 -3.95 12.95
CA GLY A 294 20.78 -3.46 12.28
C GLY A 294 20.96 -3.26 10.78
N ALA A 295 22.09 -2.69 10.36
CA ALA A 295 22.40 -2.54 8.94
C ALA A 295 22.52 -3.90 8.23
N VAL A 296 23.14 -4.89 8.85
CA VAL A 296 23.26 -6.25 8.29
C VAL A 296 21.90 -6.94 8.21
N LEU A 297 21.11 -6.88 9.28
CA LEU A 297 19.78 -7.48 9.33
C LEU A 297 18.83 -6.81 8.34
N SER A 298 18.82 -5.48 8.27
CA SER A 298 18.02 -4.71 7.33
C SER A 298 18.34 -5.05 5.88
N LYS A 299 19.60 -5.28 5.54
CA LYS A 299 20.00 -5.73 4.19
C LYS A 299 19.34 -7.06 3.82
N THR A 300 19.26 -7.98 4.77
CA THR A 300 18.60 -9.28 4.56
C THR A 300 17.09 -9.11 4.38
N ILE A 301 16.45 -8.28 5.21
CA ILE A 301 15.02 -8.00 5.14
C ILE A 301 14.67 -7.31 3.81
N LEU A 302 15.39 -6.25 3.44
CA LEU A 302 15.14 -5.50 2.22
C LEU A 302 15.27 -6.39 0.96
N ARG A 303 16.25 -7.30 0.94
CA ARG A 303 16.40 -8.28 -0.14
C ARG A 303 15.25 -9.31 -0.15
N ARG A 304 14.82 -9.79 1.01
CA ARG A 304 13.65 -10.67 1.14
C ARG A 304 12.39 -9.99 0.60
N LEU A 305 12.23 -8.70 0.89
CA LEU A 305 11.14 -7.86 0.39
C LEU A 305 11.36 -7.33 -1.04
N LYS A 306 12.42 -7.77 -1.73
CA LYS A 306 12.70 -7.44 -3.14
C LYS A 306 12.95 -5.97 -3.43
N PHE A 307 13.47 -5.22 -2.48
CA PHE A 307 13.97 -3.86 -2.74
C PHE A 307 15.19 -3.88 -3.66
N ASP A 308 15.31 -2.85 -4.48
CA ASP A 308 16.46 -2.68 -5.37
C ASP A 308 17.76 -2.42 -4.59
N ASN A 309 18.89 -2.61 -5.27
CA ASN A 309 20.21 -2.51 -4.64
C ASN A 309 20.51 -1.08 -4.17
N GLN A 310 20.08 -0.05 -4.89
CA GLN A 310 20.32 1.35 -4.54
C GLN A 310 19.57 1.72 -3.26
N THR A 311 18.28 1.42 -3.20
CA THR A 311 17.46 1.60 -2.00
C THR A 311 18.06 0.84 -0.82
N THR A 312 18.43 -0.43 -1.01
CA THR A 312 19.03 -1.26 0.04
C THR A 312 20.34 -0.64 0.56
N GLN A 313 21.22 -0.19 -0.33
CA GLN A 313 22.50 0.44 0.06
C GLN A 313 22.27 1.73 0.84
N MET A 314 21.41 2.62 0.37
CA MET A 314 21.14 3.90 1.04
C MET A 314 20.56 3.68 2.44
N VAL A 315 19.55 2.83 2.58
CA VAL A 315 18.91 2.54 3.87
C VAL A 315 19.91 1.93 4.86
N THR A 316 20.68 0.92 4.43
CA THR A 316 21.64 0.26 5.34
C THR A 316 22.79 1.17 5.74
N THR A 317 23.26 2.06 4.86
CA THR A 317 24.26 3.07 5.21
C THR A 317 23.72 4.04 6.27
N LEU A 318 22.49 4.52 6.11
CA LEU A 318 21.87 5.41 7.09
C LEU A 318 21.68 4.71 8.44
N ILE A 319 21.26 3.44 8.45
CA ILE A 319 21.12 2.65 9.69
C ILE A 319 22.47 2.47 10.39
N ALA A 320 23.54 2.13 9.68
CA ALA A 320 24.86 1.97 10.27
C ALA A 320 25.37 3.24 10.98
N HIS A 321 24.83 4.40 10.59
CA HIS A 321 25.29 5.69 11.08
C HIS A 321 24.25 6.49 11.89
N HIS A 322 23.07 5.94 12.18
CA HIS A 322 21.98 6.71 12.80
C HIS A 322 22.25 7.15 14.24
N ASP A 323 23.09 6.43 15.00
CA ASP A 323 23.44 6.73 16.41
C ASP A 323 24.63 7.70 16.55
N ILE A 324 24.95 8.45 15.48
CA ILE A 324 26.03 9.43 15.51
C ILE A 324 25.60 10.64 16.34
N ARG A 325 26.21 10.79 17.53
CA ARG A 325 26.05 11.99 18.35
C ARG A 325 26.92 13.11 17.83
N PHE A 326 26.31 14.18 17.34
CA PHE A 326 27.00 15.41 17.00
C PHE A 326 27.32 16.17 18.32
N ASN A 327 28.54 16.09 18.77
CA ASN A 327 28.98 16.92 19.88
C ASN A 327 29.86 18.05 19.33
N ASP A 328 29.26 19.21 19.04
CA ASP A 328 29.94 20.39 18.51
C ASP A 328 31.04 20.90 19.42
N ALA A 329 30.96 20.67 20.74
CA ALA A 329 31.93 21.14 21.74
C ALA A 329 33.29 20.44 21.65
N LEU A 330 33.38 19.25 21.06
CA LEU A 330 34.61 18.46 20.99
C LEU A 330 35.24 18.37 19.60
N GLY A 331 34.68 19.03 18.58
CA GLY A 331 35.21 19.05 17.21
C GLY A 331 35.19 17.71 16.48
N THR A 332 34.62 16.67 17.10
CA THR A 332 34.52 15.31 16.53
C THR A 332 33.48 15.18 15.45
N GLY A 333 32.47 16.07 15.44
CA GLY A 333 31.35 16.03 14.49
C GLY A 333 31.79 16.21 13.03
N ARG A 334 32.72 17.14 12.73
CA ARG A 334 33.12 17.42 11.33
C ARG A 334 33.82 16.26 10.62
N LYS A 335 34.70 15.52 11.33
CA LYS A 335 35.36 14.34 10.74
C LYS A 335 34.39 13.19 10.49
N HIS A 336 33.41 13.02 11.36
CA HIS A 336 32.41 11.98 11.26
C HIS A 336 31.40 12.27 10.18
N VAL A 337 30.89 13.51 10.10
CA VAL A 337 30.03 14.01 8.99
C VAL A 337 30.71 13.79 7.64
N ARG A 338 32.00 14.15 7.52
CA ARG A 338 32.75 13.90 6.28
C ARG A 338 32.87 12.42 5.95
N ARG A 339 33.03 11.52 6.92
CA ARG A 339 33.05 10.07 6.68
C ARG A 339 31.70 9.57 6.17
N VAL A 340 30.58 10.02 6.76
CA VAL A 340 29.23 9.67 6.30
C VAL A 340 28.97 10.21 4.90
N ILE A 341 29.30 11.47 4.63
CA ILE A 341 29.14 12.08 3.29
C ILE A 341 29.97 11.36 2.22
N HIS A 342 31.13 10.77 2.58
CA HIS A 342 31.98 10.03 1.65
C HIS A 342 31.56 8.55 1.50
N SER A 343 30.68 8.02 2.37
CA SER A 343 30.19 6.65 2.33
C SER A 343 28.81 6.53 1.68
N VAL A 344 28.18 7.65 1.39
CA VAL A 344 26.91 7.80 0.64
C VAL A 344 27.19 8.28 -0.77
#